data_453a4425bd5dda7e84ae337eb5167518
#
_entry.id   453a4425bd5dda7e84ae337eb5167518
#
_cell.length_a   1.000
_cell.length_b   1.000
_cell.length_c   1.000
_cell.angle_alpha   90.00
_cell.angle_beta   90.00
_cell.angle_gamma   90.00
#
_symmetry.space_group_name_H-M   'P 1'
#
loop_
_entity.id
_entity.type
_entity.pdbx_description
1 polymer ?
#
loop_
_entity_poly.entity_id
_entity_poly.type
_entity_poly.pdbx_seq_one_letter_code
_entity_poly.pdbx_strand_id
1 'polypeptide(L)'
;MMQYTTQWLTDKSRIKELVDFFITHKTKSYISHGEIISGRAESSEEWSADLESILTEQFNSDFNAGSPSASTVRILIAENAEKEIIGMLVFNVIYSGFKNYAVLEDMLLDQSYRGQSIGSTLLESAIEESGKWNISFLLLESGIDNKGAHHFFEKYGFRKVSENYILTL
;
A
#
# COMPACT_ATOMS: atom_id res chain seq x y z
N MET A 1 2.33 20.05 -16.89
CA MET A 1 1.87 19.06 -15.91
C MET A 1 1.54 17.80 -16.67
N MET A 2 2.17 16.66 -16.37
CA MET A 2 1.77 15.40 -17.02
C MET A 2 0.35 15.05 -16.57
N GLN A 3 -0.43 14.53 -17.53
CA GLN A 3 -1.81 14.15 -17.26
C GLN A 3 -1.81 12.72 -16.68
N TYR A 4 -2.42 12.53 -15.52
CA TYR A 4 -2.66 11.23 -14.92
C TYR A 4 -4.09 11.12 -14.41
N THR A 5 -4.56 9.90 -14.21
CA THR A 5 -5.87 9.61 -13.62
C THR A 5 -5.72 8.62 -12.48
N THR A 6 -6.63 8.66 -11.52
CA THR A 6 -6.69 7.68 -10.43
C THR A 6 -8.00 6.92 -10.47
N GLN A 7 -7.96 5.63 -10.16
CA GLN A 7 -9.16 4.81 -10.08
C GLN A 7 -8.99 3.65 -9.10
N TRP A 8 -10.08 3.31 -8.41
CA TRP A 8 -10.16 2.07 -7.64
C TRP A 8 -10.22 0.89 -8.61
N LEU A 9 -9.29 -0.04 -8.46
CA LEU A 9 -9.15 -1.16 -9.36
C LEU A 9 -10.30 -2.15 -9.18
N THR A 10 -10.97 -2.48 -10.28
CA THR A 10 -12.07 -3.45 -10.34
C THR A 10 -11.78 -4.60 -11.31
N ASP A 11 -10.74 -4.47 -12.12
CA ASP A 11 -10.35 -5.45 -13.13
C ASP A 11 -9.23 -6.35 -12.60
N LYS A 12 -9.58 -7.58 -12.26
CA LYS A 12 -8.65 -8.61 -11.77
C LYS A 12 -7.56 -8.97 -12.78
N SER A 13 -7.78 -8.77 -14.08
CA SER A 13 -6.78 -9.08 -15.11
C SER A 13 -5.52 -8.23 -14.98
N ARG A 14 -5.59 -7.12 -14.26
CA ARG A 14 -4.47 -6.20 -14.02
C ARG A 14 -3.57 -6.58 -12.83
N ILE A 15 -3.84 -7.68 -12.14
CA ILE A 15 -3.01 -8.10 -10.98
C ILE A 15 -1.56 -8.31 -11.38
N LYS A 16 -1.31 -8.92 -12.54
CA LYS A 16 0.08 -9.11 -13.00
C LYS A 16 0.81 -7.77 -13.18
N GLU A 17 0.14 -6.78 -13.72
CA GLU A 17 0.71 -5.43 -13.90
C GLU A 17 1.02 -4.77 -12.55
N LEU A 18 0.15 -4.96 -11.53
CA LEU A 18 0.41 -4.48 -10.17
C LEU A 18 1.64 -5.16 -9.54
N VAL A 19 1.78 -6.47 -9.72
CA VAL A 19 2.94 -7.23 -9.23
C VAL A 19 4.22 -6.73 -9.90
N ASP A 20 4.20 -6.60 -11.22
CA ASP A 20 5.34 -6.10 -12.00
C ASP A 20 5.73 -4.67 -11.56
N PHE A 21 4.72 -3.81 -11.31
CA PHE A 21 4.93 -2.46 -10.81
C PHE A 21 5.57 -2.47 -9.42
N PHE A 22 5.06 -3.28 -8.49
CA PHE A 22 5.64 -3.39 -7.14
C PHE A 22 7.09 -3.84 -7.21
N ILE A 23 7.38 -4.92 -7.95
CA ILE A 23 8.73 -5.48 -8.09
C ILE A 23 9.70 -4.45 -8.69
N THR A 24 9.24 -3.68 -9.67
CA THR A 24 10.07 -2.67 -10.35
C THR A 24 10.39 -1.49 -9.44
N HIS A 25 9.44 -1.04 -8.63
CA HIS A 25 9.55 0.21 -7.87
C HIS A 25 9.83 0.04 -6.38
N LYS A 26 9.82 -1.22 -5.86
CA LYS A 26 10.20 -1.49 -4.47
C LYS A 26 11.62 -1.03 -4.19
N THR A 27 11.87 -0.57 -2.99
CA THR A 27 13.19 -0.21 -2.52
C THR A 27 13.52 -1.01 -1.25
N LYS A 28 14.79 -1.09 -0.89
CA LYS A 28 15.22 -1.73 0.35
C LYS A 28 14.67 -1.00 1.58
N SER A 29 14.64 0.32 1.54
CA SER A 29 14.11 1.14 2.64
C SER A 29 12.59 0.98 2.86
N TYR A 30 11.88 0.37 1.91
CA TYR A 30 10.46 0.08 2.03
C TYR A 30 10.19 -1.05 3.04
N ILE A 31 11.13 -1.99 3.20
CA ILE A 31 10.94 -3.17 4.05
C ILE A 31 10.65 -2.74 5.49
N SER A 32 9.49 -3.14 5.99
CA SER A 32 9.09 -3.04 7.39
C SER A 32 8.91 -4.45 8.00
N HIS A 33 8.46 -4.53 9.24
CA HIS A 33 8.19 -5.84 9.84
C HIS A 33 7.05 -6.57 9.10
N GLY A 34 6.11 -5.85 8.50
CA GLY A 34 5.02 -6.42 7.71
C GLY A 34 5.51 -7.25 6.54
N GLU A 35 6.49 -6.76 5.78
CA GLU A 35 7.09 -7.50 4.66
C GLU A 35 7.82 -8.76 5.14
N ILE A 36 8.49 -8.67 6.29
CA ILE A 36 9.20 -9.84 6.87
C ILE A 36 8.21 -10.90 7.34
N ILE A 37 7.19 -10.52 8.10
CA ILE A 37 6.20 -11.46 8.65
C ILE A 37 5.35 -12.09 7.55
N SER A 38 5.01 -11.34 6.50
CA SER A 38 4.25 -11.85 5.36
C SER A 38 5.08 -12.71 4.39
N GLY A 39 6.38 -12.82 4.62
CA GLY A 39 7.31 -13.57 3.74
C GLY A 39 7.71 -12.81 2.48
N ARG A 40 7.30 -11.55 2.31
CA ARG A 40 7.74 -10.71 1.19
C ARG A 40 9.23 -10.38 1.26
N ALA A 41 9.80 -10.34 2.46
CA ALA A 41 11.22 -10.11 2.70
C ALA A 41 11.79 -11.15 3.68
N GLU A 42 13.05 -11.52 3.47
CA GLU A 42 13.81 -12.45 4.34
C GLU A 42 14.34 -11.71 5.59
N SER A 43 14.61 -10.43 5.46
CA SER A 43 15.14 -9.57 6.51
C SER A 43 14.85 -8.11 6.20
N SER A 44 15.27 -7.19 7.09
CA SER A 44 15.22 -5.74 6.83
C SER A 44 16.11 -5.29 5.65
N GLU A 45 16.94 -6.20 5.13
CA GLU A 45 17.94 -5.92 4.12
C GLU A 45 17.68 -6.62 2.78
N GLU A 46 16.79 -7.61 2.76
CA GLU A 46 16.66 -8.52 1.62
C GLU A 46 15.21 -8.91 1.35
N TRP A 47 14.77 -8.66 0.11
CA TRP A 47 13.50 -9.14 -0.40
C TRP A 47 13.55 -10.64 -0.67
N SER A 48 12.42 -11.33 -0.46
CA SER A 48 12.30 -12.76 -0.78
C SER A 48 12.54 -13.03 -2.27
N ALA A 49 13.21 -14.13 -2.57
CA ALA A 49 13.36 -14.62 -3.94
C ALA A 49 12.00 -15.00 -4.58
N ASP A 50 11.02 -15.37 -3.75
CA ASP A 50 9.67 -15.75 -4.17
C ASP A 50 8.67 -14.60 -4.16
N LEU A 51 9.14 -13.34 -4.05
CA LEU A 51 8.30 -12.15 -3.91
C LEU A 51 7.21 -12.04 -4.97
N GLU A 52 7.51 -12.36 -6.23
CA GLU A 52 6.52 -12.32 -7.32
C GLU A 52 5.35 -13.26 -7.08
N SER A 53 5.64 -14.49 -6.65
CA SER A 53 4.63 -15.49 -6.33
C SER A 53 3.78 -15.07 -5.14
N ILE A 54 4.42 -14.57 -4.08
CA ILE A 54 3.77 -14.10 -2.86
C ILE A 54 2.82 -12.95 -3.16
N LEU A 55 3.27 -11.94 -3.87
CA LEU A 55 2.44 -10.79 -4.26
C LEU A 55 1.27 -11.19 -5.14
N THR A 56 1.51 -12.10 -6.09
CA THR A 56 0.46 -12.63 -6.97
C THR A 56 -0.63 -13.31 -6.17
N GLU A 57 -0.27 -14.15 -5.20
CA GLU A 57 -1.23 -14.82 -4.32
C GLU A 57 -2.00 -13.83 -3.45
N GLN A 58 -1.30 -12.88 -2.81
CA GLN A 58 -1.91 -11.87 -1.96
C GLN A 58 -2.90 -10.99 -2.73
N PHE A 59 -2.52 -10.38 -3.83
CA PHE A 59 -3.42 -9.54 -4.62
C PHE A 59 -4.59 -10.33 -5.21
N ASN A 60 -4.42 -11.59 -5.58
CA ASN A 60 -5.54 -12.45 -5.98
C ASN A 60 -6.50 -12.72 -4.82
N SER A 61 -5.99 -12.94 -3.62
CA SER A 61 -6.80 -13.13 -2.41
C SER A 61 -7.59 -11.87 -2.08
N ASP A 62 -6.96 -10.71 -2.13
CA ASP A 62 -7.56 -9.41 -1.86
C ASP A 62 -8.75 -9.12 -2.78
N PHE A 63 -8.62 -9.46 -4.06
CA PHE A 63 -9.71 -9.33 -5.02
C PHE A 63 -10.87 -10.30 -4.78
N ASN A 64 -10.61 -11.46 -4.18
CA ASN A 64 -11.63 -12.48 -3.91
C ASN A 64 -12.33 -12.28 -2.57
N ALA A 65 -11.83 -11.40 -1.71
CA ALA A 65 -12.39 -11.09 -0.38
C ALA A 65 -13.73 -10.32 -0.45
N GLY A 66 -14.60 -10.73 -1.34
CA GLY A 66 -15.89 -10.12 -1.64
C GLY A 66 -16.97 -10.28 -0.57
N SER A 67 -16.64 -10.65 0.67
CA SER A 67 -17.59 -10.70 1.77
C SER A 67 -17.01 -10.00 3.01
N PRO A 68 -17.62 -8.90 3.48
CA PRO A 68 -17.07 -8.07 4.55
C PRO A 68 -17.35 -8.70 5.93
N SER A 69 -16.81 -9.89 6.21
CA SER A 69 -16.96 -10.47 7.54
C SER A 69 -15.93 -9.98 8.55
N ALA A 70 -14.73 -9.59 8.10
CA ALA A 70 -13.66 -9.08 8.97
C ALA A 70 -12.81 -7.98 8.34
N SER A 71 -12.64 -7.97 7.01
CA SER A 71 -11.87 -6.95 6.29
C SER A 71 -12.36 -6.77 4.86
N THR A 72 -12.06 -5.62 4.27
CA THR A 72 -12.31 -5.32 2.86
C THR A 72 -11.11 -4.61 2.27
N VAL A 73 -10.44 -5.24 1.32
CA VAL A 73 -9.28 -4.67 0.64
C VAL A 73 -9.71 -3.99 -0.66
N ARG A 74 -9.16 -2.82 -0.90
CA ARG A 74 -9.33 -2.05 -2.13
C ARG A 74 -8.00 -1.55 -2.62
N ILE A 75 -7.79 -1.59 -3.91
CA ILE A 75 -6.56 -1.12 -4.54
C ILE A 75 -6.86 0.12 -5.37
N LEU A 76 -6.16 1.20 -5.09
CA LEU A 76 -6.20 2.44 -5.88
C LEU A 76 -4.95 2.51 -6.74
N ILE A 77 -5.13 2.82 -8.02
CA ILE A 77 -4.01 3.02 -8.95
C ILE A 77 -4.01 4.43 -9.53
N ALA A 78 -2.83 4.93 -9.84
CA ALA A 78 -2.62 6.09 -10.69
C ALA A 78 -2.04 5.62 -12.03
N GLU A 79 -2.55 6.15 -13.12
CA GLU A 79 -2.17 5.78 -14.48
C GLU A 79 -1.77 7.02 -15.28
N ASN A 80 -0.76 6.86 -16.14
CA ASN A 80 -0.39 7.87 -17.14
C ASN A 80 -1.36 7.87 -18.34
N ALA A 81 -1.07 8.68 -19.34
CA ALA A 81 -1.88 8.78 -20.56
C ALA A 81 -1.90 7.48 -21.39
N GLU A 82 -0.85 6.68 -21.28
CA GLU A 82 -0.68 5.39 -21.94
C GLU A 82 -1.33 4.22 -21.18
N LYS A 83 -2.01 4.51 -20.05
CA LYS A 83 -2.64 3.54 -19.14
C LYS A 83 -1.66 2.65 -18.37
N GLU A 84 -0.41 3.03 -18.30
CA GLU A 84 0.57 2.35 -17.46
C GLU A 84 0.41 2.78 -16.00
N ILE A 85 0.56 1.84 -15.06
CA ILE A 85 0.51 2.14 -13.62
C ILE A 85 1.76 2.92 -13.24
N ILE A 86 1.58 4.08 -12.65
CA ILE A 86 2.63 4.97 -12.16
C ILE A 86 2.59 5.19 -10.65
N GLY A 87 1.56 4.66 -10.00
CA GLY A 87 1.39 4.66 -8.55
C GLY A 87 0.33 3.69 -8.11
N MET A 88 0.46 3.15 -6.90
CA MET A 88 -0.53 2.26 -6.29
C MET A 88 -0.65 2.52 -4.80
N LEU A 89 -1.83 2.21 -4.25
CA LEU A 89 -2.12 2.21 -2.84
C LEU A 89 -3.08 1.05 -2.52
N VAL A 90 -2.73 0.25 -1.52
CA VAL A 90 -3.59 -0.82 -0.99
C VAL A 90 -4.22 -0.35 0.32
N PHE A 91 -5.54 -0.33 0.34
CA PHE A 91 -6.38 0.16 1.44
C PHE A 91 -7.21 -0.99 1.98
N ASN A 92 -7.00 -1.34 3.24
CA ASN A 92 -7.70 -2.44 3.91
C ASN A 92 -8.54 -1.91 5.07
N VAL A 93 -9.86 -2.06 4.98
CA VAL A 93 -10.81 -1.72 6.05
C VAL A 93 -10.98 -2.91 6.97
N ILE A 94 -10.78 -2.70 8.27
CA ILE A 94 -10.86 -3.74 9.29
C ILE A 94 -11.99 -3.43 10.28
N TYR A 95 -12.87 -4.40 10.45
CA TYR A 95 -14.01 -4.33 11.37
C TYR A 95 -13.66 -5.00 12.69
N SER A 96 -13.37 -4.20 13.73
CA SER A 96 -12.92 -4.73 15.02
C SER A 96 -14.05 -4.98 16.03
N GLY A 97 -15.29 -4.66 15.68
CA GLY A 97 -16.43 -4.74 16.58
C GLY A 97 -16.61 -3.54 17.53
N PHE A 98 -15.53 -2.79 17.82
CA PHE A 98 -15.58 -1.58 18.65
C PHE A 98 -15.37 -0.30 17.84
N LYS A 99 -14.31 -0.29 17.04
CA LYS A 99 -13.98 0.82 16.13
C LYS A 99 -13.48 0.25 14.82
N ASN A 100 -14.07 0.69 13.72
CA ASN A 100 -13.53 0.39 12.42
C ASN A 100 -12.27 1.22 12.21
N TYR A 101 -11.27 0.61 11.61
CA TYR A 101 -10.06 1.29 11.20
C TYR A 101 -9.62 0.79 9.83
N ALA A 102 -8.76 1.52 9.17
CA ALA A 102 -8.16 1.07 7.92
C ALA A 102 -6.64 1.07 8.04
N VAL A 103 -6.03 0.23 7.21
CA VAL A 103 -4.58 0.15 7.07
C VAL A 103 -4.22 0.48 5.63
N LEU A 104 -3.27 1.37 5.44
CA LEU A 104 -2.57 1.53 4.17
C LEU A 104 -1.47 0.48 4.15
N GLU A 105 -1.74 -0.65 3.50
CA GLU A 105 -0.83 -1.80 3.47
C GLU A 105 0.34 -1.55 2.53
N ASP A 106 0.05 -0.99 1.36
CA ASP A 106 1.07 -0.63 0.39
C ASP A 106 0.81 0.77 -0.17
N MET A 107 1.87 1.51 -0.42
CA MET A 107 1.84 2.75 -1.18
C MET A 107 3.17 2.94 -1.91
N LEU A 108 3.14 2.78 -3.22
CA LEU A 108 4.31 2.92 -4.09
C LEU A 108 4.04 3.92 -5.20
N LEU A 109 5.12 4.54 -5.65
CA LEU A 109 5.11 5.52 -6.73
C LEU A 109 6.34 5.32 -7.61
N ASP A 110 6.15 5.33 -8.91
CA ASP A 110 7.28 5.42 -9.85
C ASP A 110 8.08 6.69 -9.54
N GLN A 111 9.39 6.51 -9.34
CA GLN A 111 10.28 7.60 -8.93
C GLN A 111 10.37 8.71 -9.98
N SER A 112 10.20 8.39 -11.25
CA SER A 112 10.22 9.37 -12.35
C SER A 112 9.02 10.34 -12.31
N TYR A 113 7.94 9.96 -11.62
CA TYR A 113 6.73 10.76 -11.43
C TYR A 113 6.66 11.47 -10.08
N ARG A 114 7.72 11.42 -9.28
CA ARG A 114 7.76 12.17 -8.00
C ARG A 114 7.68 13.68 -8.21
N GLY A 115 7.15 14.39 -7.20
CA GLY A 115 6.98 15.84 -7.27
C GLY A 115 5.74 16.31 -8.07
N GLN A 116 4.96 15.40 -8.63
CA GLN A 116 3.76 15.69 -9.41
C GLN A 116 2.45 15.51 -8.63
N SER A 117 2.51 15.47 -7.31
CA SER A 117 1.38 15.33 -6.39
C SER A 117 0.61 14.01 -6.47
N ILE A 118 1.09 13.00 -7.21
CA ILE A 118 0.40 11.71 -7.36
C ILE A 118 0.25 11.01 -6.01
N GLY A 119 1.31 10.96 -5.19
CA GLY A 119 1.24 10.40 -3.84
C GLY A 119 0.21 11.11 -2.96
N SER A 120 0.14 12.44 -3.05
CA SER A 120 -0.88 13.25 -2.35
C SER A 120 -2.28 12.86 -2.79
N THR A 121 -2.53 12.75 -4.09
CA THR A 121 -3.84 12.36 -4.64
C THR A 121 -4.25 10.95 -4.20
N LEU A 122 -3.32 9.99 -4.21
CA LEU A 122 -3.60 8.64 -3.72
C LEU A 122 -3.98 8.63 -2.24
N LEU A 123 -3.22 9.33 -1.40
CA LEU A 123 -3.48 9.38 0.04
C LEU A 123 -4.78 10.13 0.36
N GLU A 124 -5.04 11.25 -0.29
CA GLU A 124 -6.28 12.03 -0.14
C GLU A 124 -7.50 11.21 -0.54
N SER A 125 -7.41 10.42 -1.62
CA SER A 125 -8.47 9.49 -2.02
C SER A 125 -8.74 8.41 -0.97
N ALA A 126 -7.70 7.88 -0.30
CA ALA A 126 -7.86 6.92 0.78
C ALA A 126 -8.49 7.56 2.03
N ILE A 127 -8.13 8.80 2.36
CA ILE A 127 -8.72 9.57 3.46
C ILE A 127 -10.21 9.84 3.18
N GLU A 128 -10.56 10.24 1.96
CA GLU A 128 -11.96 10.43 1.55
C GLU A 128 -12.74 9.11 1.63
N GLU A 129 -12.16 8.02 1.14
CA GLU A 129 -12.76 6.69 1.21
C GLU A 129 -13.04 6.26 2.65
N SER A 130 -12.13 6.59 3.58
CA SER A 130 -12.29 6.33 5.02
C SER A 130 -13.59 6.92 5.59
N GLY A 131 -14.02 8.08 5.10
CA GLY A 131 -15.29 8.70 5.48
C GLY A 131 -16.51 7.86 5.14
N LYS A 132 -16.47 7.12 4.03
CA LYS A 132 -17.57 6.25 3.57
C LYS A 132 -17.74 5.00 4.44
N TRP A 133 -16.66 4.56 5.11
CA TRP A 133 -16.62 3.35 5.92
C TRP A 133 -16.74 3.60 7.42
N ASN A 134 -17.00 4.84 7.84
CA ASN A 134 -17.04 5.22 9.26
C ASN A 134 -15.77 4.80 10.00
N ILE A 135 -14.62 5.09 9.42
CA ILE A 135 -13.30 4.75 9.96
C ILE A 135 -12.91 5.73 11.06
N SER A 136 -12.44 5.20 12.18
CA SER A 136 -11.95 5.99 13.32
C SER A 136 -10.46 6.32 13.23
N PHE A 137 -9.68 5.43 12.61
CA PHE A 137 -8.23 5.54 12.49
C PHE A 137 -7.75 5.03 11.14
N LEU A 138 -6.78 5.71 10.56
CA LEU A 138 -6.02 5.26 9.42
C LEU A 138 -4.60 4.94 9.89
N LEU A 139 -4.17 3.71 9.74
CA LEU A 139 -2.86 3.20 10.14
C LEU A 139 -1.99 2.93 8.92
N LEU A 140 -0.70 3.00 9.11
CA LEU A 140 0.29 2.51 8.17
C LEU A 140 1.56 2.07 8.91
N GLU A 141 2.34 1.27 8.23
CA GLU A 141 3.72 0.95 8.61
C GLU A 141 4.68 1.45 7.53
N SER A 142 5.90 1.70 7.93
CA SER A 142 6.94 2.13 7.00
C SER A 142 8.29 1.67 7.51
N GLY A 143 9.11 1.15 6.61
CA GLY A 143 10.47 0.73 6.94
C GLY A 143 11.24 1.83 7.67
N ILE A 144 12.03 1.45 8.66
CA ILE A 144 12.73 2.39 9.55
C ILE A 144 13.64 3.38 8.81
N ASP A 145 14.14 2.98 7.65
CA ASP A 145 15.01 3.78 6.80
C ASP A 145 14.28 4.56 5.70
N ASN A 146 12.95 4.40 5.59
CA ASN A 146 12.14 5.11 4.60
C ASN A 146 11.80 6.55 5.05
N LYS A 147 12.82 7.35 5.31
CA LYS A 147 12.69 8.72 5.85
C LYS A 147 11.84 9.63 4.97
N GLY A 148 11.89 9.44 3.65
CA GLY A 148 11.07 10.20 2.72
C GLY A 148 9.57 9.94 2.91
N ALA A 149 9.19 8.69 3.10
CA ALA A 149 7.81 8.31 3.39
C ALA A 149 7.36 8.83 4.77
N HIS A 150 8.20 8.70 5.81
CA HIS A 150 7.90 9.24 7.13
C HIS A 150 7.56 10.73 7.06
N HIS A 151 8.42 11.51 6.43
CA HIS A 151 8.22 12.95 6.27
C HIS A 151 6.96 13.28 5.44
N PHE A 152 6.66 12.47 4.42
CA PHE A 152 5.44 12.63 3.62
C PHE A 152 4.20 12.40 4.48
N PHE A 153 4.10 11.30 5.22
CA PHE A 153 2.95 10.97 6.05
C PHE A 153 2.76 11.94 7.22
N GLU A 154 3.85 12.38 7.84
CA GLU A 154 3.81 13.38 8.92
C GLU A 154 3.17 14.70 8.49
N LYS A 155 3.38 15.14 7.24
CA LYS A 155 2.71 16.33 6.67
C LYS A 155 1.19 16.18 6.60
N TYR A 156 0.68 14.95 6.49
CA TYR A 156 -0.75 14.64 6.51
C TYR A 156 -1.28 14.39 7.93
N GLY A 157 -0.48 14.62 8.96
CA GLY A 157 -0.88 14.50 10.36
C GLY A 157 -0.74 13.09 10.95
N PHE A 158 -0.14 12.15 10.23
CA PHE A 158 0.23 10.87 10.82
C PHE A 158 1.30 11.08 11.90
N ARG A 159 1.20 10.31 12.96
CA ARG A 159 2.15 10.35 14.08
C ARG A 159 2.60 8.95 14.41
N LYS A 160 3.89 8.80 14.70
CA LYS A 160 4.44 7.56 15.21
C LYS A 160 3.86 7.29 16.61
N VAL A 161 3.26 6.13 16.80
CA VAL A 161 2.60 5.73 18.05
C VAL A 161 3.16 4.46 18.67
N SER A 162 3.98 3.70 17.91
CA SER A 162 4.59 2.44 18.36
C SER A 162 5.90 2.15 17.63
N GLU A 163 6.63 1.17 18.13
CA GLU A 163 7.80 0.55 17.48
C GLU A 163 7.63 -0.96 17.52
N ASN A 164 8.11 -1.66 16.50
CA ASN A 164 8.10 -3.11 16.41
C ASN A 164 9.53 -3.65 16.55
N TYR A 165 9.65 -4.77 17.29
CA TYR A 165 10.91 -5.46 17.51
C TYR A 165 10.74 -6.91 17.06
N ILE A 166 11.70 -7.46 16.31
CA ILE A 166 11.69 -8.85 15.83
C ILE A 166 12.88 -9.59 16.44
N LEU A 167 12.61 -10.78 16.98
CA LEU A 167 13.62 -11.78 17.31
C LEU A 167 13.43 -12.96 16.37
N THR A 168 14.43 -13.25 15.57
CA THR A 168 14.45 -14.48 14.75
C THR A 168 14.86 -15.65 15.62
N LEU A 169 14.09 -16.76 15.57
CA LEU A 169 14.30 -17.97 16.33
C LEU A 169 14.96 -19.06 15.48
#